data_492525ccb62efe33d1e1db949ac0c0e7
#
_entry.id   492525ccb62efe33d1e1db949ac0c0e7
#
_cell.length_a   1.000
_cell.length_b   1.000
_cell.length_c   1.000
_cell.angle_alpha   90.00
_cell.angle_beta   90.00
_cell.angle_gamma   90.00
#
_symmetry.space_group_name_H-M   'P 1'
#
loop_
_entity.id
_entity.type
_entity.pdbx_description
1 polymer ?
#
loop_
_entity_poly.entity_id
_entity_poly.type
_entity_poly.pdbx_seq_one_letter_code
_entity_poly.pdbx_strand_id
1 'polypeptide(L)'
;MNKDKLSEIGLALERAVRNDCEKNITISFSGGIDSALVAFLASKYANVELITVGVKDSHDIEAAKSAAKIINLDLTVKELNDEELISEAAILQKKLKLTQFEVGFMLPFWVAAKNAKNKTLMCGQGADEVFGGYARFRESIDNTNLDEETRSLLEIIPNREKKISKLFGLKLSCPYLSEGVIQASKLYSKKQHIGIVGKEKLREAAIGLGLSEEIANRKKKAAQYGSGSQKVMKKKIKHEINFEMPFESDKVAESIKKATDPENDGWVESS
;
A
#
# COMPACT_ATOMS: atom_id res chain seq x y z
N MET A 1 -24.04 16.55 9.12
CA MET A 1 -22.60 16.46 9.44
C MET A 1 -22.04 17.88 9.41
N ASN A 2 -21.55 18.38 10.54
CA ASN A 2 -21.13 19.77 10.67
C ASN A 2 -19.79 19.96 9.91
N LYS A 3 -19.79 20.74 8.82
CA LYS A 3 -18.60 21.01 8.00
C LYS A 3 -17.45 21.69 8.77
N ASP A 4 -17.76 22.29 9.90
CA ASP A 4 -16.81 23.05 10.74
C ASP A 4 -15.84 22.18 11.55
N LYS A 5 -15.93 20.83 11.42
CA LYS A 5 -15.02 19.87 12.10
C LYS A 5 -14.13 19.07 11.14
N LEU A 6 -14.21 19.28 9.83
CA LEU A 6 -13.36 18.57 8.88
C LEU A 6 -11.97 19.21 8.82
N SER A 7 -10.93 18.41 8.98
CA SER A 7 -9.55 18.88 8.80
C SER A 7 -9.27 19.24 7.35
N GLU A 8 -8.33 20.15 7.10
CA GLU A 8 -7.86 20.50 5.75
C GLU A 8 -7.41 19.27 4.96
N ILE A 9 -6.78 18.31 5.63
CA ILE A 9 -6.40 17.01 5.03
C ILE A 9 -7.66 16.27 4.54
N GLY A 10 -8.69 16.20 5.37
CA GLY A 10 -9.94 15.51 5.00
C GLY A 10 -10.62 16.14 3.81
N LEU A 11 -10.73 17.48 3.81
CA LEU A 11 -11.33 18.24 2.70
C LEU A 11 -10.53 18.09 1.39
N ALA A 12 -9.21 18.16 1.48
CA ALA A 12 -8.33 18.01 0.33
C ALA A 12 -8.42 16.60 -0.27
N LEU A 13 -8.43 15.56 0.58
CA LEU A 13 -8.52 14.17 0.14
C LEU A 13 -9.90 13.86 -0.48
N GLU A 14 -10.99 14.30 0.14
CA GLU A 14 -12.33 14.13 -0.42
C GLU A 14 -12.45 14.80 -1.80
N ARG A 15 -11.88 15.99 -1.95
CA ARG A 15 -11.83 16.69 -3.23
C ARG A 15 -11.01 15.93 -4.27
N ALA A 16 -9.83 15.40 -3.90
CA ALA A 16 -8.98 14.63 -4.78
C ALA A 16 -9.68 13.35 -5.27
N VAL A 17 -10.28 12.59 -4.35
CA VAL A 17 -11.04 11.38 -4.68
C VAL A 17 -12.21 11.72 -5.62
N ARG A 18 -13.00 12.73 -5.30
CA ARG A 18 -14.14 13.15 -6.12
C ARG A 18 -13.73 13.54 -7.54
N ASN A 19 -12.63 14.27 -7.69
CA ASN A 19 -12.16 14.72 -9.02
C ASN A 19 -11.68 13.55 -9.88
N ASP A 20 -11.19 12.47 -9.28
CA ASP A 20 -10.69 11.30 -9.98
C ASP A 20 -11.78 10.22 -10.20
N CYS A 21 -12.94 10.35 -9.55
CA CYS A 21 -14.05 9.41 -9.72
C CYS A 21 -14.66 9.52 -11.12
N GLU A 22 -14.79 8.37 -11.76
CA GLU A 22 -15.67 8.13 -12.91
C GLU A 22 -16.91 7.36 -12.44
N LYS A 23 -17.90 7.15 -13.31
CA LYS A 23 -19.15 6.46 -12.95
C LYS A 23 -18.91 5.10 -12.28
N ASN A 24 -17.95 4.33 -12.79
CA ASN A 24 -17.57 3.02 -12.25
C ASN A 24 -16.05 2.99 -12.11
N ILE A 25 -15.57 2.61 -10.94
CA ILE A 25 -14.13 2.51 -10.63
C ILE A 25 -13.81 1.20 -9.90
N THR A 26 -12.59 0.72 -10.08
CA THR A 26 -12.02 -0.37 -9.28
C THR A 26 -11.02 0.21 -8.29
N ILE A 27 -11.04 -0.28 -7.06
CA ILE A 27 -10.07 0.11 -6.03
C ILE A 27 -9.22 -1.09 -5.61
N SER A 28 -7.89 -0.95 -5.72
CA SER A 28 -6.95 -1.90 -5.11
C SER A 28 -7.02 -1.77 -3.59
N PHE A 29 -7.50 -2.82 -2.92
CA PHE A 29 -8.01 -2.75 -1.57
C PHE A 29 -7.32 -3.76 -0.64
N SER A 30 -6.68 -3.28 0.41
CA SER A 30 -6.02 -4.12 1.42
C SER A 30 -6.76 -4.18 2.76
N GLY A 31 -7.84 -3.40 2.91
CA GLY A 31 -8.55 -3.25 4.18
C GLY A 31 -7.81 -2.42 5.24
N GLY A 32 -6.61 -1.90 4.93
CA GLY A 32 -5.94 -0.89 5.75
C GLY A 32 -6.55 0.50 5.57
N ILE A 33 -6.25 1.41 6.51
CA ILE A 33 -6.83 2.77 6.53
C ILE A 33 -6.70 3.49 5.18
N ASP A 34 -5.56 3.35 4.48
CA ASP A 34 -5.29 4.08 3.25
C ASP A 34 -6.28 3.74 2.14
N SER A 35 -6.43 2.45 1.84
CA SER A 35 -7.35 1.98 0.81
C SER A 35 -8.81 2.10 1.26
N ALA A 36 -9.08 1.91 2.56
CA ALA A 36 -10.44 1.97 3.08
C ALA A 36 -10.99 3.40 3.10
N LEU A 37 -10.18 4.41 3.44
CA LEU A 37 -10.62 5.80 3.39
C LEU A 37 -10.88 6.25 1.94
N VAL A 38 -10.02 5.87 1.01
CA VAL A 38 -10.24 6.14 -0.43
C VAL A 38 -11.53 5.47 -0.90
N ALA A 39 -11.76 4.20 -0.56
CA ALA A 39 -12.96 3.46 -0.94
C ALA A 39 -14.24 4.08 -0.35
N PHE A 40 -14.20 4.42 0.95
CA PHE A 40 -15.30 5.09 1.65
C PHE A 40 -15.66 6.45 1.03
N LEU A 41 -14.65 7.25 0.66
CA LEU A 41 -14.90 8.53 0.00
C LEU A 41 -15.42 8.34 -1.42
N ALA A 42 -14.82 7.44 -2.19
CA ALA A 42 -15.20 7.20 -3.58
C ALA A 42 -16.63 6.67 -3.71
N SER A 43 -17.11 5.88 -2.75
CA SER A 43 -18.49 5.36 -2.76
C SER A 43 -19.58 6.42 -2.69
N LYS A 44 -19.22 7.64 -2.29
CA LYS A 44 -20.14 8.79 -2.30
C LYS A 44 -20.36 9.36 -3.72
N TYR A 45 -19.47 9.03 -4.67
CA TYR A 45 -19.41 9.67 -5.99
C TYR A 45 -19.42 8.70 -7.17
N ALA A 46 -19.17 7.41 -6.92
CA ALA A 46 -19.03 6.39 -7.95
C ALA A 46 -19.58 5.02 -7.52
N ASN A 47 -19.85 4.15 -8.49
CA ASN A 47 -20.01 2.73 -8.24
C ASN A 47 -18.62 2.12 -8.04
N VAL A 48 -18.36 1.63 -6.84
CA VAL A 48 -17.04 1.13 -6.45
C VAL A 48 -17.03 -0.39 -6.43
N GLU A 49 -16.07 -0.98 -7.14
CA GLU A 49 -15.68 -2.38 -6.98
C GLU A 49 -14.36 -2.43 -6.21
N LEU A 50 -14.32 -3.16 -5.11
CA LEU A 50 -13.09 -3.43 -4.38
C LEU A 50 -12.45 -4.71 -4.92
N ILE A 51 -11.11 -4.71 -5.06
CA ILE A 51 -10.35 -5.92 -5.37
C ILE A 51 -9.20 -6.08 -4.39
N THR A 52 -9.16 -7.24 -3.72
CA THR A 52 -8.03 -7.64 -2.87
C THR A 52 -7.35 -8.88 -3.43
N VAL A 53 -6.05 -8.97 -3.20
CA VAL A 53 -5.19 -10.06 -3.71
C VAL A 53 -4.33 -10.59 -2.58
N GLY A 54 -4.24 -11.90 -2.47
CA GLY A 54 -3.37 -12.57 -1.50
C GLY A 54 -3.38 -14.08 -1.66
N VAL A 55 -2.58 -14.76 -0.86
CA VAL A 55 -2.68 -16.22 -0.73
C VAL A 55 -3.84 -16.55 0.22
N LYS A 56 -4.33 -17.78 0.12
CA LYS A 56 -5.42 -18.28 0.98
C LYS A 56 -5.12 -18.00 2.46
N ASP A 57 -6.14 -17.55 3.17
CA ASP A 57 -6.08 -17.22 4.60
C ASP A 57 -5.04 -16.17 4.99
N SER A 58 -4.62 -15.33 4.03
CA SER A 58 -3.70 -14.23 4.31
C SER A 58 -4.37 -13.13 5.12
N HIS A 59 -3.56 -12.47 5.95
CA HIS A 59 -4.03 -11.37 6.78
C HIS A 59 -4.71 -10.25 5.98
N ASP A 60 -4.20 -9.93 4.79
CA ASP A 60 -4.77 -8.85 3.95
C ASP A 60 -6.14 -9.24 3.41
N ILE A 61 -6.36 -10.50 3.04
CA ILE A 61 -7.69 -10.97 2.61
C ILE A 61 -8.69 -10.83 3.76
N GLU A 62 -8.34 -11.27 4.97
CA GLU A 62 -9.25 -11.18 6.11
C GLU A 62 -9.49 -9.72 6.55
N ALA A 63 -8.44 -8.88 6.52
CA ALA A 63 -8.57 -7.45 6.78
C ALA A 63 -9.46 -6.76 5.73
N ALA A 64 -9.30 -7.12 4.45
CA ALA A 64 -10.13 -6.59 3.37
C ALA A 64 -11.59 -7.00 3.50
N LYS A 65 -11.87 -8.30 3.79
CA LYS A 65 -13.24 -8.79 4.02
C LYS A 65 -13.92 -8.03 5.17
N SER A 66 -13.23 -7.90 6.32
CA SER A 66 -13.75 -7.17 7.47
C SER A 66 -14.02 -5.70 7.13
N ALA A 67 -13.06 -5.01 6.51
CA ALA A 67 -13.21 -3.59 6.18
C ALA A 67 -14.29 -3.36 5.11
N ALA A 68 -14.38 -4.19 4.07
CA ALA A 68 -15.41 -4.09 3.04
C ALA A 68 -16.82 -4.22 3.63
N LYS A 69 -16.99 -5.15 4.59
CA LYS A 69 -18.25 -5.31 5.32
C LYS A 69 -18.61 -4.05 6.13
N ILE A 70 -17.63 -3.45 6.82
CA ILE A 70 -17.87 -2.23 7.63
C ILE A 70 -18.27 -1.05 6.75
N ILE A 71 -17.61 -0.86 5.60
CA ILE A 71 -17.94 0.25 4.67
C ILE A 71 -19.07 -0.10 3.69
N ASN A 72 -19.63 -1.30 3.80
CA ASN A 72 -20.76 -1.80 2.98
C ASN A 72 -20.50 -1.70 1.48
N LEU A 73 -19.37 -2.25 1.02
CA LEU A 73 -18.99 -2.31 -0.40
C LEU A 73 -18.66 -3.75 -0.83
N ASP A 74 -18.98 -4.07 -2.07
CA ASP A 74 -18.70 -5.38 -2.66
C ASP A 74 -17.19 -5.59 -2.85
N LEU A 75 -16.71 -6.77 -2.44
CA LEU A 75 -15.30 -7.15 -2.52
C LEU A 75 -15.10 -8.37 -3.42
N THR A 76 -14.30 -8.19 -4.47
CA THR A 76 -13.73 -9.27 -5.26
C THR A 76 -12.43 -9.74 -4.60
N VAL A 77 -12.35 -11.01 -4.22
CA VAL A 77 -11.13 -11.62 -3.66
C VAL A 77 -10.45 -12.44 -4.75
N LYS A 78 -9.21 -12.09 -5.10
CA LYS A 78 -8.35 -12.90 -5.96
C LYS A 78 -7.33 -13.64 -5.09
N GLU A 79 -7.66 -14.88 -4.77
CA GLU A 79 -6.72 -15.80 -4.13
C GLU A 79 -5.74 -16.35 -5.17
N LEU A 80 -4.47 -16.44 -4.81
CA LEU A 80 -3.41 -17.03 -5.61
C LEU A 80 -2.89 -18.27 -4.90
N ASN A 81 -2.82 -19.39 -5.61
CA ASN A 81 -2.01 -20.51 -5.17
C ASN A 81 -0.51 -20.25 -5.43
N ASP A 82 0.35 -21.14 -4.92
CA ASP A 82 1.81 -20.97 -5.00
C ASP A 82 2.30 -20.89 -6.46
N GLU A 83 1.73 -21.67 -7.37
CA GLU A 83 2.11 -21.70 -8.79
C GLU A 83 1.70 -20.40 -9.50
N GLU A 84 0.46 -19.96 -9.31
CA GLU A 84 -0.05 -18.69 -9.84
C GLU A 84 0.79 -17.51 -9.33
N LEU A 85 1.10 -17.49 -8.03
CA LEU A 85 1.88 -16.43 -7.40
C LEU A 85 3.29 -16.34 -8.03
N ILE A 86 3.96 -17.48 -8.22
CA ILE A 86 5.30 -17.54 -8.80
C ILE A 86 5.25 -17.12 -10.26
N SER A 87 4.27 -17.59 -11.01
CA SER A 87 4.09 -17.24 -12.42
C SER A 87 3.88 -15.73 -12.58
N GLU A 88 2.96 -15.14 -11.82
CA GLU A 88 2.70 -13.70 -11.86
C GLU A 88 3.91 -12.87 -11.41
N ALA A 89 4.64 -13.34 -10.38
CA ALA A 89 5.87 -12.70 -9.93
C ALA A 89 6.96 -12.67 -11.01
N ALA A 90 7.17 -13.80 -11.72
CA ALA A 90 8.13 -13.90 -12.82
C ALA A 90 7.77 -12.99 -14.00
N ILE A 91 6.48 -12.92 -14.35
CA ILE A 91 5.98 -12.03 -15.41
C ILE A 91 6.19 -10.57 -15.03
N LEU A 92 5.81 -10.18 -13.80
CA LEU A 92 5.97 -8.83 -13.29
C LEU A 92 7.45 -8.41 -13.28
N GLN A 93 8.33 -9.28 -12.76
CA GLN A 93 9.78 -9.05 -12.69
C GLN A 93 10.36 -8.79 -14.08
N LYS A 94 10.06 -9.66 -15.04
CA LYS A 94 10.52 -9.54 -16.42
C LYS A 94 10.02 -8.28 -17.12
N LYS A 95 8.73 -7.95 -16.93
CA LYS A 95 8.08 -6.81 -17.60
C LYS A 95 8.60 -5.46 -17.11
N LEU A 96 8.88 -5.33 -15.81
CA LEU A 96 9.27 -4.06 -15.21
C LEU A 96 10.73 -4.02 -14.74
N LYS A 97 11.47 -5.12 -14.90
CA LYS A 97 12.88 -5.27 -14.45
C LYS A 97 13.03 -4.96 -12.95
N LEU A 98 12.12 -5.48 -12.13
CA LEU A 98 12.09 -5.26 -10.69
C LEU A 98 13.05 -6.21 -9.96
N THR A 99 13.56 -5.76 -8.81
CA THR A 99 14.21 -6.63 -7.84
C THR A 99 13.18 -7.57 -7.21
N GLN A 100 13.62 -8.68 -6.59
CA GLN A 100 12.71 -9.59 -5.88
C GLN A 100 11.94 -8.90 -4.75
N PHE A 101 12.61 -7.98 -4.05
CA PHE A 101 11.98 -7.18 -3.01
C PHE A 101 10.83 -6.34 -3.59
N GLU A 102 11.07 -5.64 -4.69
CA GLU A 102 10.05 -4.84 -5.36
C GLU A 102 8.89 -5.69 -5.88
N VAL A 103 9.16 -6.86 -6.44
CA VAL A 103 8.11 -7.82 -6.84
C VAL A 103 7.22 -8.16 -5.66
N GLY A 104 7.80 -8.41 -4.47
CA GLY A 104 7.05 -8.82 -3.29
C GLY A 104 5.94 -7.83 -2.88
N PHE A 105 6.20 -6.54 -2.94
CA PHE A 105 5.19 -5.54 -2.57
C PHE A 105 4.36 -5.02 -3.76
N MET A 106 4.84 -5.16 -5.01
CA MET A 106 4.10 -4.73 -6.20
C MET A 106 3.15 -5.81 -6.73
N LEU A 107 3.37 -7.07 -6.39
CA LEU A 107 2.59 -8.20 -6.91
C LEU A 107 1.08 -8.10 -6.62
N PRO A 108 0.62 -7.73 -5.41
CA PRO A 108 -0.80 -7.55 -5.16
C PRO A 108 -1.43 -6.49 -6.07
N PHE A 109 -0.74 -5.36 -6.27
CA PHE A 109 -1.21 -4.30 -7.16
C PHE A 109 -1.21 -4.73 -8.64
N TRP A 110 -0.18 -5.48 -9.09
CA TRP A 110 -0.11 -6.06 -10.43
C TRP A 110 -1.31 -6.95 -10.73
N VAL A 111 -1.62 -7.88 -9.82
CA VAL A 111 -2.74 -8.82 -10.01
C VAL A 111 -4.08 -8.08 -9.90
N ALA A 112 -4.20 -7.09 -9.02
CA ALA A 112 -5.39 -6.25 -8.94
C ALA A 112 -5.61 -5.48 -10.25
N ALA A 113 -4.58 -4.87 -10.82
CA ALA A 113 -4.66 -4.17 -12.10
C ALA A 113 -5.04 -5.10 -13.26
N LYS A 114 -4.46 -6.31 -13.31
CA LYS A 114 -4.78 -7.34 -14.32
C LYS A 114 -6.25 -7.77 -14.27
N ASN A 115 -6.87 -7.76 -13.11
CA ASN A 115 -8.25 -8.23 -12.87
C ASN A 115 -9.25 -7.07 -12.67
N ALA A 116 -8.84 -5.82 -12.82
CA ALA A 116 -9.74 -4.68 -12.69
C ALA A 116 -10.80 -4.69 -13.79
N LYS A 117 -12.09 -4.58 -13.42
CA LYS A 117 -13.20 -4.58 -14.38
C LYS A 117 -13.46 -3.19 -14.97
N ASN A 118 -13.05 -2.14 -14.29
CA ASN A 118 -13.27 -0.76 -14.69
C ASN A 118 -11.99 -0.13 -15.23
N LYS A 119 -12.13 0.87 -16.08
CA LYS A 119 -10.98 1.56 -16.69
C LYS A 119 -10.17 2.40 -15.71
N THR A 120 -10.78 2.87 -14.64
CA THR A 120 -10.09 3.61 -13.58
C THR A 120 -9.77 2.67 -12.41
N LEU A 121 -8.47 2.58 -12.11
CA LEU A 121 -7.95 1.89 -10.93
C LEU A 121 -7.45 2.92 -9.92
N MET A 122 -8.10 2.99 -8.77
CA MET A 122 -7.72 3.89 -7.68
C MET A 122 -7.03 3.09 -6.56
N CYS A 123 -6.09 3.70 -5.85
CA CYS A 123 -5.38 3.03 -4.77
C CYS A 123 -4.97 3.99 -3.64
N GLY A 124 -4.57 3.41 -2.51
CA GLY A 124 -4.10 4.14 -1.33
C GLY A 124 -2.61 4.51 -1.32
N GLN A 125 -1.94 4.43 -2.48
CA GLN A 125 -0.50 4.76 -2.57
C GLN A 125 -0.24 6.24 -2.29
N GLY A 126 0.90 6.51 -1.67
CA GLY A 126 1.31 7.85 -1.24
C GLY A 126 0.95 8.17 0.21
N ALA A 127 0.03 7.42 0.83
CA ALA A 127 -0.38 7.70 2.21
C ALA A 127 0.76 7.51 3.23
N ASP A 128 1.62 6.50 3.03
CA ASP A 128 2.75 6.26 3.93
C ASP A 128 3.81 7.36 3.83
N GLU A 129 4.05 7.82 2.62
CA GLU A 129 5.04 8.85 2.30
C GLU A 129 4.59 10.22 2.80
N VAL A 130 3.34 10.57 2.54
CA VAL A 130 2.79 11.89 2.90
C VAL A 130 2.54 12.02 4.40
N PHE A 131 2.10 10.93 5.05
CA PHE A 131 1.66 10.96 6.45
C PHE A 131 2.55 10.16 7.42
N GLY A 132 3.75 9.76 7.00
CA GLY A 132 4.73 9.12 7.89
C GLY A 132 4.30 7.73 8.38
N GLY A 133 3.84 6.87 7.46
CA GLY A 133 3.32 5.55 7.80
C GLY A 133 4.37 4.46 8.02
N TYR A 134 5.63 4.67 7.61
CA TYR A 134 6.68 3.67 7.72
C TYR A 134 7.22 3.55 9.15
N ALA A 135 7.47 2.31 9.61
CA ALA A 135 8.00 2.05 10.95
C ALA A 135 9.33 2.78 11.20
N ARG A 136 10.23 2.77 10.21
CA ARG A 136 11.53 3.46 10.27
C ARG A 136 11.43 4.96 10.54
N PHE A 137 10.32 5.62 10.14
CA PHE A 137 10.13 7.03 10.44
C PHE A 137 9.91 7.29 11.94
N ARG A 138 9.37 6.32 12.68
CA ARG A 138 9.25 6.42 14.15
C ARG A 138 10.59 6.30 14.84
N GLU A 139 11.48 5.46 14.32
CA GLU A 139 12.82 5.22 14.86
C GLU A 139 13.77 6.40 14.56
N SER A 140 13.51 7.17 13.50
CA SER A 140 14.37 8.23 13.00
C SER A 140 13.77 9.64 13.15
N ILE A 141 12.79 9.85 14.05
CA ILE A 141 12.08 11.14 14.21
C ILE A 141 13.04 12.32 14.40
N ASP A 142 14.14 12.11 15.10
CA ASP A 142 15.15 13.14 15.40
C ASP A 142 16.28 13.22 14.35
N ASN A 143 16.32 12.30 13.37
CA ASN A 143 17.31 12.27 12.31
C ASN A 143 16.80 13.01 11.07
N THR A 144 17.47 14.04 10.68
CA THR A 144 17.11 15.21 9.86
C THR A 144 16.77 14.97 8.39
N ASN A 145 16.73 13.75 7.85
CA ASN A 145 16.60 13.52 6.40
C ASN A 145 15.23 12.97 5.93
N LEU A 146 14.22 12.96 6.83
CA LEU A 146 12.88 12.46 6.49
C LEU A 146 12.20 13.22 5.34
N ASP A 147 12.50 14.50 5.18
CA ASP A 147 11.88 15.32 4.12
C ASP A 147 12.45 15.01 2.75
N GLU A 148 13.75 14.76 2.67
CA GLU A 148 14.41 14.38 1.42
C GLU A 148 14.05 12.96 1.00
N GLU A 149 14.02 12.02 1.95
CA GLU A 149 13.57 10.66 1.71
C GLU A 149 12.12 10.63 1.24
N THR A 150 11.22 11.36 1.90
CA THR A 150 9.82 11.48 1.48
C THR A 150 9.71 12.05 0.07
N ARG A 151 10.48 13.09 -0.25
CA ARG A 151 10.47 13.69 -1.59
C ARG A 151 10.91 12.68 -2.65
N SER A 152 12.01 11.97 -2.41
CA SER A 152 12.52 10.93 -3.32
C SER A 152 11.50 9.81 -3.53
N LEU A 153 10.82 9.37 -2.47
CA LEU A 153 9.78 8.34 -2.57
C LEU A 153 8.56 8.82 -3.37
N LEU A 154 8.14 10.08 -3.19
CA LEU A 154 7.02 10.66 -3.95
C LEU A 154 7.31 10.77 -5.45
N GLU A 155 8.56 10.83 -5.87
CA GLU A 155 8.96 10.80 -7.28
C GLU A 155 8.94 9.38 -7.87
N ILE A 156 9.32 8.38 -7.08
CA ILE A 156 9.52 7.00 -7.55
C ILE A 156 8.21 6.20 -7.57
N ILE A 157 7.42 6.29 -6.50
CA ILE A 157 6.27 5.42 -6.26
C ILE A 157 5.21 5.52 -7.37
N PRO A 158 4.73 6.70 -7.76
CA PRO A 158 3.69 6.77 -8.78
C PRO A 158 4.15 6.24 -10.14
N ASN A 159 5.44 6.16 -10.41
CA ASN A 159 5.97 5.71 -11.69
C ASN A 159 5.86 4.19 -11.89
N ARG A 160 5.92 3.40 -10.82
CA ARG A 160 5.76 1.93 -10.88
C ARG A 160 4.31 1.56 -11.15
N GLU A 161 3.40 2.09 -10.37
CA GLU A 161 1.96 1.87 -10.50
C GLU A 161 1.44 2.39 -11.83
N LYS A 162 1.93 3.55 -12.31
CA LYS A 162 1.61 4.08 -13.64
C LYS A 162 2.05 3.12 -14.76
N LYS A 163 3.25 2.54 -14.67
CA LYS A 163 3.71 1.56 -15.65
C LYS A 163 2.81 0.32 -15.67
N ILE A 164 2.46 -0.21 -14.50
CA ILE A 164 1.56 -1.37 -14.38
C ILE A 164 0.19 -1.03 -14.97
N SER A 165 -0.43 0.05 -14.53
CA SER A 165 -1.76 0.46 -14.97
C SER A 165 -1.80 0.66 -16.50
N LYS A 166 -0.75 1.27 -17.07
CA LYS A 166 -0.61 1.45 -18.53
C LYS A 166 -0.54 0.13 -19.30
N LEU A 167 0.13 -0.90 -18.75
CA LEU A 167 0.20 -2.22 -19.38
C LEU A 167 -1.18 -2.88 -19.52
N PHE A 168 -2.10 -2.57 -18.64
CA PHE A 168 -3.46 -3.10 -18.66
C PHE A 168 -4.50 -2.09 -19.21
N GLY A 169 -4.05 -0.97 -19.79
CA GLY A 169 -4.93 0.06 -20.37
C GLY A 169 -5.78 0.80 -19.34
N LEU A 170 -5.31 0.89 -18.09
CA LEU A 170 -6.03 1.51 -16.99
C LEU A 170 -5.55 2.94 -16.75
N LYS A 171 -6.49 3.81 -16.34
CA LYS A 171 -6.20 5.11 -15.74
C LYS A 171 -5.94 4.91 -14.25
N LEU A 172 -4.72 5.26 -13.80
CA LEU A 172 -4.36 5.20 -12.39
C LEU A 172 -4.80 6.48 -11.66
N SER A 173 -5.39 6.31 -10.48
CA SER A 173 -5.63 7.38 -9.51
C SER A 173 -4.95 7.06 -8.17
N CYS A 174 -4.16 8.02 -7.68
CA CYS A 174 -3.49 7.99 -6.37
C CYS A 174 -3.85 9.28 -5.61
N PRO A 175 -5.03 9.39 -4.98
CA PRO A 175 -5.53 10.65 -4.40
C PRO A 175 -4.59 11.27 -3.36
N TYR A 176 -3.86 10.47 -2.60
CA TYR A 176 -2.88 10.96 -1.62
C TYR A 176 -1.71 11.73 -2.24
N LEU A 177 -1.41 11.48 -3.51
CA LEU A 177 -0.34 12.15 -4.25
C LEU A 177 -0.84 13.41 -4.98
N SER A 178 -2.10 13.81 -4.80
CA SER A 178 -2.58 15.08 -5.33
C SER A 178 -1.92 16.26 -4.63
N GLU A 179 -1.65 17.31 -5.36
CA GLU A 179 -1.00 18.50 -4.82
C GLU A 179 -1.76 19.09 -3.64
N GLY A 180 -3.10 19.13 -3.70
CA GLY A 180 -3.92 19.63 -2.61
C GLY A 180 -3.75 18.84 -1.31
N VAL A 181 -3.62 17.51 -1.38
CA VAL A 181 -3.38 16.66 -0.18
C VAL A 181 -1.98 16.87 0.35
N ILE A 182 -0.96 16.94 -0.54
CA ILE A 182 0.43 17.22 -0.15
C ILE A 182 0.54 18.60 0.52
N GLN A 183 -0.13 19.62 0.01
CA GLN A 183 -0.10 20.95 0.63
C GLN A 183 -0.84 20.96 1.98
N ALA A 184 -2.01 20.31 2.08
CA ALA A 184 -2.72 20.19 3.35
C ALA A 184 -1.91 19.42 4.41
N SER A 185 -1.13 18.43 4.01
CA SER A 185 -0.25 17.71 4.95
C SER A 185 0.84 18.59 5.55
N LYS A 186 1.35 19.57 4.79
CA LYS A 186 2.40 20.50 5.26
C LYS A 186 1.94 21.46 6.37
N LEU A 187 0.64 21.54 6.65
CA LEU A 187 0.12 22.30 7.79
C LEU A 187 0.49 21.65 9.14
N TYR A 188 0.96 20.43 9.11
CA TYR A 188 1.36 19.66 10.29
C TYR A 188 2.82 19.24 10.19
N SER A 189 3.52 19.25 11.31
CA SER A 189 4.89 18.74 11.38
C SER A 189 4.92 17.22 11.14
N LYS A 190 6.05 16.71 10.68
CA LYS A 190 6.24 15.25 10.54
C LYS A 190 6.04 14.50 11.84
N LYS A 191 6.47 15.07 12.98
CA LYS A 191 6.23 14.50 14.30
C LYS A 191 4.74 14.33 14.60
N GLN A 192 3.89 15.28 14.19
CA GLN A 192 2.43 15.19 14.35
C GLN A 192 1.82 14.13 13.42
N HIS A 193 2.37 13.91 12.22
CA HIS A 193 1.92 12.85 11.33
C HIS A 193 2.31 11.46 11.83
N ILE A 194 3.55 11.30 12.24
CA ILE A 194 4.08 10.01 12.67
C ILE A 194 3.41 9.57 13.97
N GLY A 195 3.35 10.43 15.00
CA GLY A 195 2.73 10.13 16.29
C GLY A 195 3.22 8.81 16.91
N ILE A 196 2.33 8.11 17.60
CA ILE A 196 2.65 6.84 18.27
C ILE A 196 2.49 5.63 17.31
N VAL A 197 1.42 5.62 16.52
CA VAL A 197 1.06 4.47 15.67
C VAL A 197 1.31 4.71 14.17
N GLY A 198 1.73 5.90 13.79
CA GLY A 198 1.88 6.34 12.41
C GLY A 198 0.58 6.88 11.80
N LYS A 199 0.72 7.89 10.93
CA LYS A 199 -0.38 8.52 10.21
C LYS A 199 -1.45 9.17 11.12
N GLU A 200 -1.07 9.70 12.27
CA GLU A 200 -2.02 10.25 13.25
C GLU A 200 -2.99 11.25 12.62
N LYS A 201 -2.47 12.23 11.84
CA LYS A 201 -3.33 13.24 11.21
C LYS A 201 -4.24 12.68 10.12
N LEU A 202 -3.83 11.61 9.44
CA LEU A 202 -4.70 10.89 8.51
C LEU A 202 -5.80 10.11 9.24
N ARG A 203 -5.50 9.49 10.38
CA ARG A 203 -6.48 8.77 11.21
C ARG A 203 -7.53 9.73 11.77
N GLU A 204 -7.11 10.87 12.32
CA GLU A 204 -8.01 11.94 12.78
C GLU A 204 -8.92 12.42 11.63
N ALA A 205 -8.35 12.67 10.45
CA ALA A 205 -9.11 13.09 9.28
C ALA A 205 -10.11 12.00 8.83
N ALA A 206 -9.71 10.72 8.84
CA ALA A 206 -10.56 9.60 8.46
C ALA A 206 -11.78 9.47 9.38
N ILE A 207 -11.57 9.55 10.69
CA ILE A 207 -12.66 9.53 11.70
C ILE A 207 -13.57 10.75 11.50
N GLY A 208 -12.99 11.94 11.32
CA GLY A 208 -13.75 13.16 11.05
C GLY A 208 -14.62 13.10 9.79
N LEU A 209 -14.19 12.35 8.77
CA LEU A 209 -14.94 12.10 7.53
C LEU A 209 -16.04 11.03 7.69
N GLY A 210 -16.02 10.28 8.81
CA GLY A 210 -17.02 9.25 9.15
C GLY A 210 -16.56 7.82 8.88
N LEU A 211 -15.27 7.58 8.60
CA LEU A 211 -14.74 6.22 8.55
C LEU A 211 -14.76 5.62 9.97
N SER A 212 -15.13 4.34 10.08
CA SER A 212 -15.16 3.62 11.36
C SER A 212 -13.81 3.67 12.07
N GLU A 213 -13.83 3.94 13.38
CA GLU A 213 -12.63 3.90 14.23
C GLU A 213 -11.93 2.54 14.21
N GLU A 214 -12.67 1.45 14.05
CA GLU A 214 -12.10 0.11 13.91
C GLU A 214 -11.14 0.02 12.72
N ILE A 215 -11.50 0.62 11.58
CA ILE A 215 -10.62 0.66 10.40
C ILE A 215 -9.52 1.71 10.60
N ALA A 216 -9.91 2.91 11.07
CA ALA A 216 -8.98 4.02 11.22
C ALA A 216 -7.82 3.69 12.17
N ASN A 217 -8.07 2.90 13.23
CA ASN A 217 -7.07 2.54 14.24
C ASN A 217 -6.43 1.17 14.02
N ARG A 218 -6.77 0.46 12.94
CA ARG A 218 -6.17 -0.84 12.62
C ARG A 218 -4.66 -0.72 12.42
N LYS A 219 -3.90 -1.61 13.06
CA LYS A 219 -2.44 -1.69 12.87
C LYS A 219 -2.13 -2.19 11.46
N LYS A 220 -1.18 -1.54 10.80
CA LYS A 220 -0.76 -1.91 9.44
C LYS A 220 0.23 -3.08 9.47
N LYS A 221 0.07 -4.02 8.51
CA LYS A 221 1.15 -4.90 8.05
C LYS A 221 1.58 -4.46 6.65
N ALA A 222 2.88 -4.55 6.34
CA ALA A 222 3.36 -4.23 4.99
C ALA A 222 2.80 -5.24 3.97
N ALA A 223 2.47 -4.78 2.76
CA ALA A 223 1.78 -5.56 1.73
C ALA A 223 2.44 -6.92 1.44
N GLN A 224 3.78 -6.98 1.41
CA GLN A 224 4.51 -8.23 1.17
C GLN A 224 4.30 -9.28 2.27
N TYR A 225 4.06 -8.86 3.52
CA TYR A 225 3.79 -9.75 4.65
C TYR A 225 2.30 -10.04 4.78
N GLY A 226 1.47 -9.02 4.60
CA GLY A 226 0.02 -9.11 4.73
C GLY A 226 -0.62 -10.00 3.67
N SER A 227 -0.19 -9.90 2.41
CA SER A 227 -0.65 -10.73 1.29
C SER A 227 -0.11 -12.16 1.31
N GLY A 228 0.93 -12.44 2.11
CA GLY A 228 1.61 -13.73 2.15
C GLY A 228 2.58 -14.00 0.98
N SER A 229 2.65 -13.12 -0.01
CA SER A 229 3.46 -13.31 -1.24
C SER A 229 4.94 -13.56 -0.94
N GLN A 230 5.52 -12.79 -0.02
CA GLN A 230 6.95 -12.93 0.30
C GLN A 230 7.28 -14.27 0.97
N LYS A 231 6.37 -14.79 1.80
CA LYS A 231 6.55 -16.09 2.47
C LYS A 231 6.66 -17.23 1.45
N VAL A 232 5.81 -17.22 0.44
CA VAL A 232 5.81 -18.22 -0.65
C VAL A 232 7.06 -18.08 -1.50
N MET A 233 7.41 -16.85 -1.91
CA MET A 233 8.62 -16.61 -2.69
C MET A 233 9.91 -17.03 -1.96
N LYS A 234 10.05 -16.71 -0.67
CA LYS A 234 11.20 -17.14 0.14
C LYS A 234 11.31 -18.66 0.26
N LYS A 235 10.17 -19.38 0.38
CA LYS A 235 10.14 -20.83 0.49
C LYS A 235 10.69 -21.51 -0.79
N LYS A 236 10.35 -20.99 -1.97
CA LYS A 236 10.83 -21.54 -3.26
C LYS A 236 12.29 -21.20 -3.53
N ILE A 237 12.74 -19.99 -3.19
CA ILE A 237 14.17 -19.63 -3.31
C ILE A 237 15.07 -20.57 -2.51
N LYS A 238 14.65 -21.01 -1.30
CA LYS A 238 15.41 -22.02 -0.55
C LYS A 238 15.49 -23.38 -1.27
N HIS A 239 14.54 -23.70 -2.14
CA HIS A 239 14.59 -24.93 -2.96
C HIS A 239 15.36 -24.77 -4.27
N GLU A 240 15.44 -23.56 -4.84
CA GLU A 240 16.14 -23.30 -6.12
C GLU A 240 17.58 -22.80 -5.95
N ILE A 241 17.98 -22.25 -4.81
CA ILE A 241 19.37 -21.83 -4.50
C ILE A 241 20.33 -23.03 -4.28
N ASN A 242 19.87 -24.26 -4.37
CA ASN A 242 20.78 -25.39 -4.56
C ASN A 242 21.33 -25.51 -5.99
N PHE A 243 21.01 -24.59 -6.89
CA PHE A 243 21.60 -24.47 -8.22
C PHE A 243 22.45 -23.20 -8.29
N GLU A 244 23.76 -23.43 -8.36
CA GLU A 244 24.89 -22.55 -8.57
C GLU A 244 24.59 -21.25 -9.33
N MET A 245 24.64 -20.11 -8.63
CA MET A 245 24.97 -18.82 -9.25
C MET A 245 26.32 -18.35 -8.71
N PRO A 246 27.32 -18.11 -9.52
CA PRO A 246 28.56 -17.49 -9.07
C PRO A 246 28.25 -16.00 -8.73
N PHE A 247 28.40 -15.63 -7.47
CA PHE A 247 28.34 -14.24 -7.05
C PHE A 247 29.67 -13.55 -7.41
N GLU A 248 29.61 -12.49 -8.20
CA GLU A 248 30.80 -11.72 -8.60
C GLU A 248 31.44 -10.88 -7.47
N SER A 249 30.85 -10.78 -6.27
CA SER A 249 31.52 -10.21 -5.10
C SER A 249 30.84 -10.57 -3.77
N ASP A 250 31.65 -10.84 -2.73
CA ASP A 250 31.24 -11.09 -1.34
C ASP A 250 30.41 -9.94 -0.72
N LYS A 251 30.64 -8.70 -1.17
CA LYS A 251 29.89 -7.52 -0.71
C LYS A 251 28.41 -7.54 -1.08
N VAL A 252 28.06 -8.06 -2.24
CA VAL A 252 26.66 -8.19 -2.69
C VAL A 252 25.95 -9.28 -1.87
N ALA A 253 26.64 -10.40 -1.62
CA ALA A 253 26.13 -11.48 -0.79
C ALA A 253 25.88 -11.02 0.66
N GLU A 254 26.78 -10.21 1.22
CA GLU A 254 26.68 -9.66 2.58
C GLU A 254 25.56 -8.63 2.72
N SER A 255 25.37 -7.79 1.69
CA SER A 255 24.26 -6.84 1.63
C SER A 255 22.89 -7.53 1.51
N ILE A 256 22.81 -8.63 0.74
CA ILE A 256 21.60 -9.44 0.64
C ILE A 256 21.32 -10.16 1.96
N LYS A 257 22.38 -10.71 2.61
CA LYS A 257 22.26 -11.37 3.90
C LYS A 257 21.78 -10.42 4.99
N LYS A 258 22.31 -9.20 5.06
CA LYS A 258 21.83 -8.15 5.97
C LYS A 258 20.40 -7.71 5.71
N ALA A 259 19.98 -7.65 4.45
CA ALA A 259 18.61 -7.27 4.08
C ALA A 259 17.59 -8.40 4.30
N THR A 260 18.02 -9.64 4.47
CA THR A 260 17.16 -10.82 4.63
C THR A 260 17.23 -11.45 6.01
N ASP A 261 18.05 -10.91 6.92
CA ASP A 261 18.21 -11.43 8.28
C ASP A 261 17.02 -11.00 9.15
N PRO A 262 16.24 -11.95 9.69
CA PRO A 262 15.09 -11.64 10.56
C PRO A 262 15.47 -10.93 11.87
N GLU A 263 16.72 -11.05 12.34
CA GLU A 263 17.20 -10.40 13.56
C GLU A 263 17.42 -8.88 13.39
N ASN A 264 17.47 -8.39 12.14
CA ASN A 264 17.57 -6.95 11.88
C ASN A 264 16.21 -6.21 11.87
N ASP A 265 15.09 -6.93 12.01
CA ASP A 265 13.73 -6.34 12.00
C ASP A 265 13.21 -5.96 13.41
N GLY A 266 14.03 -5.99 14.47
CA GLY A 266 13.69 -5.46 15.79
C GLY A 266 12.48 -6.12 16.49
N TRP A 267 12.15 -7.37 16.15
CA TRP A 267 11.04 -8.10 16.75
C TRP A 267 11.55 -9.04 17.85
N VAL A 268 11.65 -8.50 19.07
CA VAL A 268 11.67 -9.34 20.27
C VAL A 268 10.23 -9.72 20.58
N GLU A 269 9.89 -11.00 20.42
CA GLU A 269 8.70 -11.57 21.03
C GLU A 269 8.84 -11.45 22.55
N SER A 270 8.05 -10.57 23.15
CA SER A 270 7.83 -10.62 24.59
C SER A 270 6.81 -11.72 24.87
N SER A 271 7.30 -12.80 25.44
CA SER A 271 6.54 -13.86 26.12
C SER A 271 5.49 -13.31 27.10
#